data_70a9c56e4097dbcac1920cd91eaf65a4
#
_entry.id   70a9c56e4097dbcac1920cd91eaf65a4
#
_cell.length_a   1.000
_cell.length_b   1.000
_cell.length_c   1.000
_cell.angle_alpha   90.00
_cell.angle_beta   90.00
_cell.angle_gamma   90.00
#
_symmetry.space_group_name_H-M   'P 1'
#
loop_
_entity.id
_entity.type
_entity.pdbx_description
1 polymer ?
#
loop_
_entity_poly.entity_id
_entity_poly.type
_entity_poly.pdbx_seq_one_letter_code
_entity_poly.pdbx_strand_id
1 'polypeptide(L)'
;MLFHLPIVILTSLHPIPVADSVPQFDVTRECQFEGGTKEEQDRCTTDETQALKQLQTEWTQFSASQKRQCDEEATTGNIPSYVELLTCLEMERDVRR
;
A
#
# COMPACT_ATOMS: atom_id res chain seq x y z
N MET A 1 3.47 19.56 -47.99
CA MET A 1 3.52 19.30 -47.57
C MET A 1 3.48 18.84 -46.56
N LEU A 2 3.51 18.59 -46.05
CA LEU A 2 3.45 18.12 -45.21
C LEU A 2 3.46 17.82 -44.13
N PHE A 3 3.37 17.63 -43.54
CA PHE A 3 3.39 17.37 -42.60
C PHE A 3 3.23 16.83 -41.70
N HIS A 4 3.22 16.47 -41.11
CA HIS A 4 3.10 15.88 -40.33
C HIS A 4 3.11 15.63 -39.28
N LEU A 5 3.14 15.33 -38.54
CA LEU A 5 3.15 15.09 -37.57
C LEU A 5 3.06 14.54 -36.68
N PRO A 6 3.24 14.24 -36.09
CA PRO A 6 3.28 13.62 -35.24
C PRO A 6 2.94 13.39 -34.25
N ILE A 7 2.83 13.25 -33.65
CA ILE A 7 2.46 13.01 -32.76
C ILE A 7 2.46 12.42 -31.88
N VAL A 8 2.65 12.10 -31.37
CA VAL A 8 2.73 11.53 -30.57
C VAL A 8 2.53 11.42 -29.51
N ILE A 9 2.51 11.39 -28.90
CA ILE A 9 2.38 11.42 -27.95
C ILE A 9 1.86 10.86 -27.12
N LEU A 10 1.43 10.69 -26.82
CA LEU A 10 0.85 10.19 -26.15
C LEU A 10 1.19 9.50 -25.29
N THR A 11 1.56 9.14 -25.22
CA THR A 11 2.22 8.49 -24.55
C THR A 11 2.05 8.72 -23.25
N SER A 12 2.20 9.57 -23.04
CA SER A 12 2.10 9.97 -21.86
C SER A 12 1.03 9.50 -21.09
N LEU A 13 0.38 8.90 -21.54
CA LEU A 13 -0.59 8.59 -20.90
C LEU A 13 -0.52 7.51 -20.15
N HIS A 14 0.42 7.15 -19.55
CA HIS A 14 0.39 6.15 -18.76
C HIS A 14 -0.41 6.39 -17.67
N PRO A 15 -1.19 5.59 -17.32
CA PRO A 15 -1.88 5.59 -16.14
C PRO A 15 -0.87 5.47 -15.10
N ILE A 16 -1.01 6.16 -14.11
CA ILE A 16 -0.22 6.02 -13.05
C ILE A 16 -0.41 4.71 -12.53
N PRO A 17 0.56 3.96 -12.49
CA PRO A 17 0.42 2.66 -12.00
C PRO A 17 0.11 2.78 -10.56
N VAL A 18 -0.73 2.03 -10.15
CA VAL A 18 -0.87 1.76 -8.85
C VAL A 18 0.40 1.25 -8.42
N ALA A 19 0.80 1.49 -7.32
CA ALA A 19 2.09 1.16 -6.87
C ALA A 19 2.48 -0.23 -7.24
N ASP A 20 3.52 -0.34 -7.97
CA ASP A 20 4.11 -1.61 -8.28
C ASP A 20 4.78 -2.19 -7.07
N SER A 21 4.93 -1.40 -6.01
CA SER A 21 5.56 -1.85 -4.79
C SER A 21 4.72 -1.42 -3.60
N VAL A 22 4.98 -2.01 -2.47
CA VAL A 22 4.28 -1.69 -1.24
C VAL A 22 4.54 -0.22 -0.89
N PRO A 23 3.52 0.53 -0.51
CA PRO A 23 3.72 1.92 -0.14
C PRO A 23 4.60 2.05 1.10
N GLN A 24 5.19 3.22 1.28
CA GLN A 24 6.06 3.45 2.42
C GLN A 24 5.29 4.20 3.50
N PHE A 25 5.10 3.54 4.62
CA PHE A 25 4.45 4.14 5.78
C PHE A 25 5.48 4.41 6.85
N ASP A 26 5.21 5.38 7.71
CA ASP A 26 6.11 5.72 8.81
C ASP A 26 5.74 4.90 10.03
N VAL A 27 6.37 3.74 10.18
CA VAL A 27 6.08 2.81 11.26
C VAL A 27 6.36 3.43 12.63
N THR A 28 7.45 4.16 12.74
CA THR A 28 7.80 4.79 14.00
C THR A 28 6.71 5.75 14.45
N ARG A 29 6.24 6.56 13.52
CA ARG A 29 5.21 7.54 13.85
C ARG A 29 3.90 6.85 14.21
N GLU A 30 3.56 5.81 13.48
CA GLU A 30 2.32 5.10 13.72
C GLU A 30 2.33 4.46 15.10
N CYS A 31 3.43 3.83 15.47
CA CYS A 31 3.51 3.18 16.76
C CYS A 31 3.60 4.19 17.89
N GLN A 32 4.21 5.36 17.67
CA GLN A 32 4.21 6.41 18.66
C GLN A 32 2.81 6.97 18.86
N PHE A 33 2.07 7.10 17.75
CA PHE A 33 0.71 7.63 17.82
C PHE A 33 -0.19 6.71 18.64
N GLU A 34 -0.01 5.41 18.51
CA GLU A 34 -0.79 4.47 19.30
C GLU A 34 -0.46 4.57 20.78
N GLY A 35 0.74 4.99 21.10
CA GLY A 35 1.14 5.20 22.49
C GLY A 35 1.38 3.90 23.22
N GLY A 36 1.19 3.96 24.53
CA GLY A 36 1.41 2.79 25.36
C GLY A 36 2.81 2.75 25.92
N THR A 37 3.14 1.64 26.56
CA THR A 37 4.46 1.45 27.15
C THR A 37 5.49 1.24 26.07
N LYS A 38 6.76 1.29 26.46
CA LYS A 38 7.82 1.01 25.52
C LYS A 38 7.69 -0.38 24.95
N GLU A 39 7.30 -1.34 25.78
CA GLU A 39 7.12 -2.71 25.31
C GLU A 39 6.00 -2.80 24.29
N GLU A 40 4.93 -2.07 24.53
CA GLU A 40 3.82 -2.06 23.59
C GLU A 40 4.21 -1.41 22.26
N GLN A 41 5.01 -0.33 22.36
CA GLN A 41 5.49 0.32 21.14
C GLN A 41 6.46 -0.57 20.38
N ASP A 42 7.31 -1.30 21.09
CA ASP A 42 8.24 -2.23 20.45
C ASP A 42 7.47 -3.36 19.76
N ARG A 43 6.39 -3.82 20.38
CA ARG A 43 5.56 -4.85 19.78
C ARG A 43 4.87 -4.33 18.51
N CYS A 44 4.39 -3.08 18.59
CA CYS A 44 3.79 -2.44 17.44
C CYS A 44 4.79 -2.40 16.28
N THR A 45 6.01 -1.98 16.55
CA THR A 45 7.04 -1.91 15.53
C THR A 45 7.32 -3.27 14.93
N THR A 46 7.38 -4.30 15.77
CA THR A 46 7.61 -5.66 15.28
C THR A 46 6.47 -6.12 14.38
N ASP A 47 5.23 -5.89 14.82
CA ASP A 47 4.06 -6.31 14.06
C ASP A 47 4.00 -5.59 12.71
N GLU A 48 4.27 -4.28 12.71
CA GLU A 48 4.26 -3.51 11.47
C GLU A 48 5.36 -3.96 10.52
N THR A 49 6.53 -4.24 11.07
CA THR A 49 7.66 -4.69 10.25
C THR A 49 7.39 -6.05 9.62
N GLN A 50 6.78 -6.94 10.41
CA GLN A 50 6.43 -8.26 9.89
C GLN A 50 5.35 -8.15 8.81
N ALA A 51 4.36 -7.28 9.03
CA ALA A 51 3.33 -7.08 8.04
C ALA A 51 3.92 -6.53 6.75
N LEU A 52 4.87 -5.60 6.86
CA LEU A 52 5.55 -5.08 5.67
C LEU A 52 6.26 -6.19 4.90
N LYS A 53 6.98 -7.05 5.60
CA LYS A 53 7.68 -8.14 4.93
C LYS A 53 6.71 -9.07 4.22
N GLN A 54 5.61 -9.36 4.86
CA GLN A 54 4.61 -10.23 4.27
C GLN A 54 3.96 -9.56 3.05
N LEU A 55 3.69 -8.26 3.14
CA LEU A 55 3.18 -7.52 2.01
C LEU A 55 4.14 -7.57 0.83
N GLN A 56 5.43 -7.41 1.10
CA GLN A 56 6.43 -7.46 0.04
C GLN A 56 6.44 -8.82 -0.65
N THR A 57 6.22 -9.87 0.12
CA THR A 57 6.18 -11.23 -0.44
C THR A 57 4.92 -11.48 -1.25
N GLU A 58 3.79 -10.94 -0.81
CA GLU A 58 2.50 -11.26 -1.42
C GLU A 58 1.98 -10.21 -2.39
N TRP A 59 2.69 -9.10 -2.55
CA TRP A 59 2.16 -7.92 -3.25
C TRP A 59 1.60 -8.24 -4.63
N THR A 60 2.29 -9.08 -5.37
CA THR A 60 1.87 -9.41 -6.73
C THR A 60 0.64 -10.30 -6.77
N GLN A 61 0.24 -10.87 -5.64
CA GLN A 61 -0.95 -11.71 -5.60
C GLN A 61 -2.25 -10.91 -5.53
N PHE A 62 -2.15 -9.63 -5.24
CA PHE A 62 -3.33 -8.79 -5.10
C PHE A 62 -3.59 -8.01 -6.37
N SER A 63 -4.85 -7.80 -6.71
CA SER A 63 -5.19 -7.06 -7.91
C SER A 63 -4.97 -5.57 -7.69
N ALA A 64 -4.88 -4.83 -8.80
CA ALA A 64 -4.71 -3.38 -8.71
C ALA A 64 -5.87 -2.71 -7.99
N SER A 65 -7.08 -3.18 -8.21
CA SER A 65 -8.24 -2.57 -7.56
C SER A 65 -8.25 -2.87 -6.06
N GLN A 66 -7.84 -4.08 -5.66
CA GLN A 66 -7.72 -4.41 -4.25
C GLN A 66 -6.68 -3.52 -3.58
N LYS A 67 -5.55 -3.34 -4.23
CA LYS A 67 -4.49 -2.50 -3.68
C LYS A 67 -4.97 -1.07 -3.49
N ARG A 68 -5.67 -0.52 -4.48
CA ARG A 68 -6.17 0.85 -4.36
C ARG A 68 -7.17 0.98 -3.23
N GLN A 69 -8.12 0.06 -3.18
CA GLN A 69 -9.17 0.12 -2.18
C GLN A 69 -8.61 -0.02 -0.77
N CYS A 70 -7.73 -0.99 -0.58
CA CYS A 70 -7.18 -1.23 0.75
C CYS A 70 -6.21 -0.13 1.16
N ASP A 71 -5.45 0.42 0.21
CA ASP A 71 -4.58 1.53 0.52
C ASP A 71 -5.40 2.76 0.94
N GLU A 72 -6.50 3.01 0.27
CA GLU A 72 -7.38 4.09 0.63
C GLU A 72 -7.92 3.91 2.05
N GLU A 73 -8.37 2.69 2.35
CA GLU A 73 -8.91 2.43 3.68
C GLU A 73 -7.85 2.56 4.76
N ALA A 74 -6.64 2.11 4.45
CA ALA A 74 -5.57 2.15 5.43
C ALA A 74 -5.07 3.56 5.71
N THR A 75 -5.30 4.49 4.78
CA THR A 75 -4.75 5.84 4.92
C THR A 75 -5.79 6.89 5.26
N THR A 76 -7.08 6.57 5.14
CA THR A 76 -8.12 7.55 5.34
C THR A 76 -8.36 7.78 6.82
N GLY A 77 -8.13 9.02 7.25
CA GLY A 77 -8.48 9.41 8.61
C GLY A 77 -7.54 8.95 9.69
N ASN A 78 -6.51 8.17 9.35
CA ASN A 78 -5.60 7.62 10.33
C ASN A 78 -4.18 7.70 9.84
N ILE A 79 -3.26 7.42 10.74
CA ILE A 79 -1.89 7.23 10.35
C ILE A 79 -1.81 5.83 9.74
N PRO A 80 -1.27 5.69 8.53
CA PRO A 80 -1.31 4.41 7.83
C PRO A 80 -0.57 3.30 8.58
N SER A 81 -1.09 2.09 8.48
CA SER A 81 -0.54 0.91 9.14
C SER A 81 -0.42 -0.24 8.15
N TYR A 82 0.74 -0.90 8.18
CA TYR A 82 0.93 -2.08 7.34
C TYR A 82 0.06 -3.24 7.79
N VAL A 83 -0.19 -3.37 9.09
CA VAL A 83 -1.06 -4.43 9.58
C VAL A 83 -2.46 -4.24 9.01
N GLU A 84 -2.96 -3.01 8.99
CA GLU A 84 -4.28 -2.75 8.43
C GLU A 84 -4.31 -3.02 6.93
N LEU A 85 -3.28 -2.59 6.22
CA LEU A 85 -3.22 -2.79 4.78
C LEU A 85 -3.19 -4.29 4.45
N LEU A 86 -2.34 -5.02 5.14
CA LEU A 86 -2.24 -6.47 4.92
C LEU A 86 -3.55 -7.17 5.23
N THR A 87 -4.17 -6.81 6.35
CA THR A 87 -5.43 -7.43 6.75
C THR A 87 -6.50 -7.19 5.70
N CYS A 88 -6.61 -5.96 5.20
CA CYS A 88 -7.59 -5.65 4.17
C CYS A 88 -7.35 -6.48 2.91
N LEU A 89 -6.10 -6.53 2.47
CA LEU A 89 -5.77 -7.24 1.23
C LEU A 89 -6.01 -8.74 1.35
N GLU A 90 -5.64 -9.31 2.48
CA GLU A 90 -5.85 -10.74 2.67
C GLU A 90 -7.33 -11.10 2.77
N MET A 91 -8.10 -10.27 3.42
CA MET A 91 -9.53 -10.48 3.50
C MET A 91 -10.18 -10.39 2.13
N GLU A 92 -9.79 -9.40 1.33
CA GLU A 92 -10.31 -9.25 -0.02
C GLU A 92 -9.95 -10.45 -0.89
N ARG A 93 -8.72 -10.90 -0.78
CA ARG A 93 -8.27 -12.06 -1.56
C ARG A 93 -9.06 -13.31 -1.18
N ASP A 94 -9.21 -13.51 0.12
CA ASP A 94 -9.85 -14.74 0.60
C ASP A 94 -11.32 -14.80 0.27
N VAL A 95 -11.99 -13.65 0.28
CA VAL A 95 -13.40 -13.61 -0.06
C VAL A 95 -13.62 -13.99 -1.53
N ARG A 96 -12.65 -13.70 -2.38
CA ARG A 96 -12.81 -13.98 -3.80
C ARG A 96 -12.41 -15.38 -4.20
N ARG A 97 -11.95 -16.16 -3.27
CA ARG A 97 -11.70 -17.54 -3.55
C ARG A 97 -12.97 -18.33 -3.41
#